data_6928e3ba842f904027728d448c6b2b3e
#
_entry.id   6928e3ba842f904027728d448c6b2b3e
#
_cell.length_a   1.000
_cell.length_b   1.000
_cell.length_c   1.000
_cell.angle_alpha   90.00
_cell.angle_beta   90.00
_cell.angle_gamma   90.00
#
_symmetry.space_group_name_H-M   'P 1'
#
loop_
_entity.id
_entity.type
_entity.pdbx_description
1 polymer ?
#
loop_
_entity_poly.entity_id
_entity_poly.type
_entity_poly.pdbx_seq_one_letter_code
_entity_poly.pdbx_strand_id
1 'polypeptide(L)'
;MSDVMSEAPKHRRLLDGVALFASAWLLAFAADGVFSAFDDLLTGLAAFHGLTLLRGFVAVVVLALAALVALILVFVPQVPKRIFVLPVGYAFWANLWGWPLAATAGQPLSSLPLDFIQIGLAALALYQVRKLSGRFLLRASDLPMKTHLVRRTFIALGVMFFGLVVAMPIIGAKLVASAVEEHTGGYIDFTSKGIEARESTFIKDGKTVRLIGMIHVGEGRFYRDLFASFPADALVLVEGVSDETGLLRGKFSYNHIAGALGLAEQSGIQAEWMAKKAGEALQKPAPNAGAAPQSSNVIRADIDISDFSTKTVDFLREVGELYNAPSIWEAYRRIQAMSERYSDKDVAAIYGELIDKRNAKLIATFDKNAPASATVIIPWGAEHMPGVEKALRDRGYAFQSRRALNVVKYGALL
;
A
#
# COMPACT_ATOMS: atom_id res chain seq x y z
N MET A 1 65.01 10.05 -5.86
CA MET A 1 64.81 8.91 -4.90
C MET A 1 64.37 9.35 -3.50
N SER A 2 64.41 10.65 -3.17
CA SER A 2 64.03 11.19 -1.85
C SER A 2 62.50 11.38 -1.63
N ASP A 3 61.70 11.57 -2.66
CA ASP A 3 60.26 11.84 -2.52
C ASP A 3 59.41 10.59 -2.24
N VAL A 4 59.87 9.40 -2.66
CA VAL A 4 59.13 8.13 -2.45
C VAL A 4 59.10 7.67 -0.99
N MET A 5 60.13 8.06 -0.19
CA MET A 5 60.22 7.69 1.23
C MET A 5 59.35 8.58 2.15
N SER A 6 58.94 9.77 1.70
CA SER A 6 58.09 10.69 2.48
C SER A 6 56.56 10.38 2.40
N GLU A 7 56.09 9.72 1.35
CA GLU A 7 54.66 9.43 1.15
C GLU A 7 54.17 8.19 1.91
N ALA A 8 55.03 7.21 2.18
CA ALA A 8 54.66 5.97 2.87
C ALA A 8 53.99 6.18 4.25
N PRO A 9 54.49 7.07 5.13
CA PRO A 9 53.89 7.29 6.44
C PRO A 9 52.56 8.05 6.39
N LYS A 10 52.36 8.95 5.42
CA LYS A 10 51.08 9.68 5.25
C LYS A 10 49.99 8.77 4.75
N HIS A 11 50.25 7.92 3.75
CA HIS A 11 49.29 6.94 3.23
C HIS A 11 48.83 5.94 4.29
N ARG A 12 49.77 5.46 5.13
CA ARG A 12 49.45 4.53 6.22
C ARG A 12 48.59 5.18 7.30
N ARG A 13 48.78 6.47 7.63
CA ARG A 13 47.93 7.22 8.57
C ARG A 13 46.52 7.41 8.02
N LEU A 14 46.38 7.69 6.72
CA LEU A 14 45.05 7.81 6.07
C LEU A 14 44.33 6.48 6.12
N LEU A 15 44.97 5.37 5.77
CA LEU A 15 44.37 4.04 5.85
C LEU A 15 43.98 3.66 7.28
N ASP A 16 44.76 4.07 8.28
CA ASP A 16 44.44 3.84 9.69
C ASP A 16 43.17 4.60 10.10
N GLY A 17 43.06 5.88 9.71
CA GLY A 17 41.85 6.70 9.94
C GLY A 17 40.61 6.13 9.27
N VAL A 18 40.74 5.68 8.03
CA VAL A 18 39.63 5.09 7.27
C VAL A 18 39.16 3.76 7.89
N ALA A 19 40.11 2.89 8.28
CA ALA A 19 39.80 1.61 8.92
C ALA A 19 39.13 1.81 10.29
N LEU A 20 39.63 2.75 11.07
CA LEU A 20 39.09 3.14 12.36
C LEU A 20 37.67 3.71 12.20
N PHE A 21 37.47 4.64 11.27
CA PHE A 21 36.18 5.26 10.99
C PHE A 21 35.11 4.21 10.57
N ALA A 22 35.45 3.34 9.61
CA ALA A 22 34.49 2.33 9.15
C ALA A 22 34.11 1.37 10.28
N SER A 23 35.04 0.93 11.12
CA SER A 23 34.75 0.06 12.26
C SER A 23 34.02 0.77 13.42
N ALA A 24 34.32 2.05 13.66
CA ALA A 24 33.58 2.86 14.64
C ALA A 24 32.12 3.07 14.20
N TRP A 25 31.88 3.23 12.89
CA TRP A 25 30.53 3.28 12.38
C TRP A 25 29.74 1.99 12.67
N LEU A 26 30.34 0.80 12.63
CA LEU A 26 29.66 -0.45 13.03
C LEU A 26 29.18 -0.42 14.48
N LEU A 27 29.95 0.19 15.37
CA LEU A 27 29.54 0.37 16.76
C LEU A 27 28.36 1.34 16.89
N ALA A 28 28.39 2.43 16.13
CA ALA A 28 27.26 3.37 16.06
C ALA A 28 26.01 2.71 15.47
N PHE A 29 26.15 1.91 14.42
CA PHE A 29 25.07 1.15 13.81
C PHE A 29 24.48 0.10 14.76
N ALA A 30 25.30 -0.56 15.59
CA ALA A 30 24.83 -1.46 16.65
C ALA A 30 24.07 -0.71 17.75
N ALA A 31 24.61 0.43 18.19
CA ALA A 31 23.99 1.25 19.23
C ALA A 31 22.64 1.83 18.78
N ASP A 32 22.53 2.24 17.53
CA ASP A 32 21.29 2.70 16.91
C ASP A 32 20.22 1.61 16.90
N GLY A 33 20.56 0.37 16.49
CA GLY A 33 19.62 -0.75 16.52
C GLY A 33 19.14 -1.08 17.93
N VAL A 34 20.02 -1.06 18.94
CA VAL A 34 19.64 -1.27 20.34
C VAL A 34 18.73 -0.15 20.85
N PHE A 35 19.08 1.10 20.51
CA PHE A 35 18.31 2.27 20.91
C PHE A 35 16.92 2.28 20.24
N SER A 36 16.85 1.90 18.97
CA SER A 36 15.57 1.75 18.24
C SER A 36 14.69 0.68 18.88
N ALA A 37 15.23 -0.50 19.15
CA ALA A 37 14.46 -1.57 19.82
C ALA A 37 13.95 -1.15 21.21
N PHE A 38 14.76 -0.37 21.94
CA PHE A 38 14.36 0.16 23.25
C PHE A 38 13.23 1.19 23.14
N ASP A 39 13.30 2.14 22.19
CA ASP A 39 12.24 3.11 21.94
C ASP A 39 10.93 2.42 21.52
N ASP A 40 10.99 1.42 20.64
CA ASP A 40 9.85 0.65 20.19
C ASP A 40 9.19 -0.15 21.34
N LEU A 41 9.98 -0.71 22.23
CA LEU A 41 9.46 -1.38 23.43
C LEU A 41 8.79 -0.40 24.39
N LEU A 42 9.38 0.77 24.64
CA LEU A 42 8.79 1.79 25.50
C LEU A 42 7.49 2.33 24.90
N THR A 43 7.47 2.59 23.60
CA THR A 43 6.29 3.08 22.88
C THR A 43 5.19 2.02 22.90
N GLY A 44 5.52 0.75 22.62
CA GLY A 44 4.55 -0.33 22.53
C GLY A 44 3.99 -0.82 23.86
N LEU A 45 4.82 -0.85 24.92
CA LEU A 45 4.41 -1.38 26.21
C LEU A 45 3.96 -0.30 27.20
N ALA A 46 4.51 0.90 27.11
CA ALA A 46 4.29 1.98 28.08
C ALA A 46 3.65 3.26 27.47
N ALA A 47 3.37 3.28 26.17
CA ALA A 47 2.90 4.45 25.43
C ALA A 47 3.80 5.70 25.63
N PHE A 48 5.10 5.49 25.82
CA PHE A 48 6.07 6.54 26.06
C PHE A 48 6.79 6.93 24.77
N HIS A 49 6.54 8.13 24.26
CA HIS A 49 7.06 8.65 22.97
C HIS A 49 8.24 9.64 23.15
N GLY A 50 8.78 9.80 24.37
CA GLY A 50 9.79 10.81 24.65
C GLY A 50 11.14 10.62 23.97
N LEU A 51 11.45 9.44 23.45
CA LEU A 51 12.71 9.13 22.80
C LEU A 51 12.64 9.15 21.26
N THR A 52 11.44 9.16 20.67
CA THR A 52 11.23 8.97 19.23
C THR A 52 11.93 10.03 18.36
N LEU A 53 11.92 11.32 18.79
CA LEU A 53 12.65 12.38 18.09
C LEU A 53 14.17 12.16 18.15
N LEU A 54 14.69 11.78 19.31
CA LEU A 54 16.13 11.52 19.49
C LEU A 54 16.55 10.31 18.64
N ARG A 55 15.74 9.24 18.62
CA ARG A 55 15.91 8.09 17.74
C ARG A 55 15.99 8.50 16.27
N GLY A 56 15.04 9.30 15.79
CA GLY A 56 15.03 9.80 14.41
C GLY A 56 16.32 10.57 14.07
N PHE A 57 16.79 11.42 14.97
CA PHE A 57 18.07 12.14 14.79
C PHE A 57 19.26 11.18 14.71
N VAL A 58 19.36 10.20 15.62
CA VAL A 58 20.44 9.19 15.63
C VAL A 58 20.43 8.39 14.33
N ALA A 59 19.27 7.93 13.87
CA ALA A 59 19.11 7.18 12.61
C ALA A 59 19.62 8.00 11.41
N VAL A 60 19.28 9.28 11.31
CA VAL A 60 19.77 10.18 10.24
C VAL A 60 21.30 10.31 10.28
N VAL A 61 21.89 10.47 11.48
CA VAL A 61 23.35 10.55 11.63
C VAL A 61 24.01 9.23 11.20
N VAL A 62 23.51 8.09 11.65
CA VAL A 62 24.03 6.77 11.29
C VAL A 62 23.91 6.53 9.78
N LEU A 63 22.81 6.95 9.15
CA LEU A 63 22.64 6.87 7.69
C LEU A 63 23.64 7.76 6.93
N ALA A 64 23.86 9.01 7.38
CA ALA A 64 24.85 9.90 6.77
C ALA A 64 26.27 9.31 6.86
N LEU A 65 26.61 8.74 8.01
CA LEU A 65 27.90 8.05 8.19
C LEU A 65 27.99 6.76 7.35
N ALA A 66 26.87 6.04 7.14
CA ALA A 66 26.81 4.89 6.24
C ALA A 66 27.15 5.28 4.79
N ALA A 67 26.71 6.47 4.34
CA ALA A 67 27.08 6.98 3.02
C ALA A 67 28.59 7.20 2.88
N LEU A 68 29.25 7.74 3.91
CA LEU A 68 30.69 7.88 3.92
C LEU A 68 31.39 6.52 3.93
N VAL A 69 30.90 5.55 4.69
CA VAL A 69 31.43 4.18 4.66
C VAL A 69 31.24 3.54 3.29
N ALA A 70 30.10 3.74 2.63
CA ALA A 70 29.87 3.28 1.27
C ALA A 70 30.92 3.84 0.28
N LEU A 71 31.23 5.15 0.36
CA LEU A 71 32.28 5.76 -0.43
C LEU A 71 33.66 5.13 -0.11
N ILE A 72 33.96 4.89 1.15
CA ILE A 72 35.19 4.20 1.57
C ILE A 72 35.26 2.80 0.93
N LEU A 73 34.17 2.05 0.94
CA LEU A 73 34.12 0.71 0.33
C LEU A 73 34.37 0.75 -1.19
N VAL A 74 33.99 1.83 -1.86
CA VAL A 74 34.23 2.03 -3.30
C VAL A 74 35.67 2.41 -3.57
N PHE A 75 36.22 3.41 -2.85
CA PHE A 75 37.48 4.03 -3.18
C PHE A 75 38.69 3.44 -2.43
N VAL A 76 38.47 2.71 -1.32
CA VAL A 76 39.54 2.11 -0.52
C VAL A 76 39.45 0.58 -0.58
N PRO A 77 40.11 -0.07 -1.56
CA PRO A 77 40.00 -1.49 -1.79
C PRO A 77 40.53 -2.38 -0.66
N GLN A 78 41.36 -1.84 0.22
CA GLN A 78 41.95 -2.55 1.35
C GLN A 78 40.93 -2.86 2.47
N VAL A 79 39.84 -2.07 2.59
CA VAL A 79 38.80 -2.30 3.59
C VAL A 79 38.03 -3.58 3.27
N PRO A 80 37.88 -4.52 4.24
CA PRO A 80 37.29 -5.84 4.00
C PRO A 80 35.76 -5.75 3.77
N LYS A 81 35.35 -5.61 2.52
CA LYS A 81 33.98 -5.33 2.08
C LYS A 81 32.94 -6.32 2.59
N ARG A 82 33.32 -7.60 2.71
CA ARG A 82 32.46 -8.66 3.26
C ARG A 82 31.91 -8.35 4.66
N ILE A 83 32.60 -7.49 5.43
CA ILE A 83 32.20 -7.10 6.78
C ILE A 83 31.14 -5.98 6.73
N PHE A 84 31.31 -5.01 5.82
CA PHE A 84 30.55 -3.77 5.83
C PHE A 84 29.39 -3.72 4.85
N VAL A 85 29.40 -4.52 3.76
CA VAL A 85 28.41 -4.43 2.68
C VAL A 85 26.99 -4.69 3.19
N LEU A 86 26.79 -5.71 4.02
CA LEU A 86 25.46 -6.02 4.55
C LEU A 86 24.95 -4.95 5.54
N PRO A 87 25.74 -4.51 6.57
CA PRO A 87 25.30 -3.42 7.44
C PRO A 87 25.03 -2.10 6.70
N VAL A 88 25.89 -1.71 5.75
CA VAL A 88 25.69 -0.50 4.94
C VAL A 88 24.42 -0.63 4.07
N GLY A 89 24.26 -1.75 3.38
CA GLY A 89 23.08 -2.02 2.58
C GLY A 89 21.80 -1.99 3.40
N TYR A 90 21.83 -2.57 4.60
CA TYR A 90 20.71 -2.54 5.53
C TYR A 90 20.39 -1.13 6.03
N ALA A 91 21.41 -0.33 6.39
CA ALA A 91 21.20 1.06 6.82
C ALA A 91 20.50 1.90 5.74
N PHE A 92 20.88 1.76 4.47
CA PHE A 92 20.16 2.40 3.38
C PHE A 92 18.75 1.86 3.20
N TRP A 93 18.59 0.54 3.19
CA TRP A 93 17.29 -0.08 3.03
C TRP A 93 16.34 0.31 4.14
N ALA A 94 16.71 0.20 5.41
CA ALA A 94 15.85 0.50 6.54
C ALA A 94 15.41 1.96 6.59
N ASN A 95 16.31 2.90 6.24
CA ASN A 95 16.02 4.33 6.36
C ASN A 95 15.42 4.97 5.10
N LEU A 96 15.74 4.47 3.88
CA LEU A 96 15.24 5.07 2.64
C LEU A 96 14.02 4.32 2.09
N TRP A 97 13.94 3.04 2.38
CA TRP A 97 12.93 2.17 1.79
C TRP A 97 12.10 1.47 2.85
N GLY A 98 12.46 1.44 4.11
CA GLY A 98 11.76 0.81 5.26
C GLY A 98 10.39 0.19 4.99
N TRP A 99 9.86 0.60 3.88
CA TRP A 99 8.74 0.07 3.14
C TRP A 99 9.16 -1.24 2.43
N PRO A 100 8.44 -2.36 2.60
CA PRO A 100 7.02 -2.39 2.93
C PRO A 100 6.69 -2.76 4.38
N LEU A 101 7.68 -3.11 5.19
CA LEU A 101 7.45 -3.46 6.59
C LEU A 101 7.05 -2.25 7.44
N ALA A 102 7.46 -1.04 7.04
CA ALA A 102 7.00 0.20 7.68
C ALA A 102 5.51 0.50 7.42
N ALA A 103 4.91 -0.02 6.35
CA ALA A 103 3.47 0.14 6.09
C ALA A 103 2.59 -0.75 7.00
N THR A 104 3.17 -1.79 7.61
CA THR A 104 2.53 -2.55 8.70
C THR A 104 2.68 -1.86 10.05
N ALA A 105 3.40 -0.75 10.12
CA ALA A 105 3.86 -0.04 11.31
C ALA A 105 2.79 0.84 11.99
N GLY A 106 1.52 0.63 11.73
CA GLY A 106 0.45 1.18 12.57
C GLY A 106 0.38 0.56 13.98
N GLN A 107 1.26 -0.43 14.28
CA GLN A 107 1.34 -1.05 15.61
C GLN A 107 2.74 -0.86 16.21
N PRO A 108 2.84 -0.41 17.47
CA PRO A 108 4.11 0.01 18.10
C PRO A 108 5.21 -1.06 18.15
N LEU A 109 4.91 -2.34 17.96
CA LEU A 109 5.87 -3.44 18.01
C LEU A 109 6.23 -4.02 16.64
N SER A 110 5.67 -3.50 15.54
CA SER A 110 5.89 -4.04 14.20
C SER A 110 7.30 -3.77 13.64
N SER A 111 8.01 -2.76 14.14
CA SER A 111 9.39 -2.42 13.80
C SER A 111 10.44 -3.25 14.52
N LEU A 112 10.13 -3.88 15.66
CA LEU A 112 11.08 -4.68 16.44
C LEU A 112 11.82 -5.76 15.63
N PRO A 113 11.21 -6.50 14.69
CA PRO A 113 11.95 -7.45 13.86
C PRO A 113 13.08 -6.79 13.06
N LEU A 114 12.88 -5.55 12.59
CA LEU A 114 13.89 -4.79 11.86
C LEU A 114 15.06 -4.42 12.78
N ASP A 115 14.77 -3.95 13.98
CA ASP A 115 15.80 -3.61 14.97
C ASP A 115 16.65 -4.83 15.34
N PHE A 116 16.02 -6.00 15.53
CA PHE A 116 16.75 -7.24 15.78
C PHE A 116 17.62 -7.69 14.60
N ILE A 117 17.15 -7.50 13.36
CA ILE A 117 17.98 -7.75 12.16
C ILE A 117 19.18 -6.80 12.16
N GLN A 118 18.98 -5.51 12.46
CA GLN A 118 20.05 -4.53 12.55
C GLN A 118 21.10 -4.94 13.58
N ILE A 119 20.67 -5.28 14.79
CA ILE A 119 21.55 -5.74 15.88
C ILE A 119 22.30 -7.02 15.47
N GLY A 120 21.62 -7.98 14.85
CA GLY A 120 22.22 -9.23 14.37
C GLY A 120 23.29 -8.99 13.30
N LEU A 121 23.02 -8.12 12.32
CA LEU A 121 24.00 -7.74 11.29
C LEU A 121 25.20 -7.02 11.89
N ALA A 122 24.98 -6.11 12.84
CA ALA A 122 26.04 -5.40 13.55
C ALA A 122 26.91 -6.38 14.36
N ALA A 123 26.30 -7.29 15.11
CA ALA A 123 27.01 -8.30 15.91
C ALA A 123 27.85 -9.22 15.03
N LEU A 124 27.31 -9.68 13.90
CA LEU A 124 28.03 -10.50 12.92
C LEU A 124 29.23 -9.74 12.33
N ALA A 125 29.05 -8.48 11.96
CA ALA A 125 30.13 -7.65 11.42
C ALA A 125 31.23 -7.39 12.47
N LEU A 126 30.85 -7.02 13.69
CA LEU A 126 31.78 -6.79 14.80
C LEU A 126 32.53 -8.08 15.19
N TYR A 127 31.88 -9.24 15.15
CA TYR A 127 32.53 -10.53 15.33
C TYR A 127 33.58 -10.78 14.25
N GLN A 128 33.29 -10.46 12.98
CA GLN A 128 34.26 -10.60 11.89
C GLN A 128 35.43 -9.62 12.04
N VAL A 129 35.18 -8.37 12.48
CA VAL A 129 36.24 -7.40 12.82
C VAL A 129 37.12 -7.98 13.90
N ARG A 130 36.55 -8.46 15.01
CA ARG A 130 37.30 -9.05 16.14
C ARG A 130 38.12 -10.28 15.71
N LYS A 131 37.55 -11.14 14.85
CA LYS A 131 38.27 -12.30 14.32
C LYS A 131 39.46 -11.92 13.45
N LEU A 132 39.36 -10.79 12.75
CA LEU A 132 40.44 -10.30 11.86
C LEU A 132 41.55 -9.57 12.62
N SER A 133 41.19 -8.73 13.60
CA SER A 133 42.14 -7.78 14.25
C SER A 133 42.40 -8.07 15.73
N GLY A 134 41.71 -9.04 16.35
CA GLY A 134 41.73 -9.29 17.79
C GLY A 134 41.02 -8.26 18.65
N ARG A 135 40.42 -7.21 18.06
CA ARG A 135 39.74 -6.08 18.70
C ARG A 135 38.49 -5.67 17.89
N PHE A 136 37.67 -4.74 18.38
CA PHE A 136 36.46 -4.28 17.69
C PHE A 136 36.73 -3.11 16.71
N LEU A 137 37.94 -2.63 16.61
CA LEU A 137 38.35 -1.54 15.71
C LEU A 137 39.49 -2.01 14.82
N LEU A 138 39.36 -1.78 13.51
CA LEU A 138 40.40 -2.08 12.52
C LEU A 138 41.46 -0.98 12.49
N ARG A 139 42.68 -1.38 12.18
CA ARG A 139 43.82 -0.48 11.88
C ARG A 139 44.43 -0.83 10.53
N ALA A 140 45.23 0.04 9.99
CA ALA A 140 45.96 -0.18 8.74
C ALA A 140 46.77 -1.49 8.74
N SER A 141 47.29 -1.89 9.92
CA SER A 141 48.02 -3.15 10.07
C SER A 141 47.17 -4.41 9.84
N ASP A 142 45.86 -4.31 10.00
CA ASP A 142 44.92 -5.43 9.87
C ASP A 142 44.43 -5.59 8.43
N LEU A 143 44.76 -4.61 7.55
CA LEU A 143 44.29 -4.57 6.18
C LEU A 143 45.26 -5.28 5.23
N PRO A 144 44.76 -6.03 4.21
CA PRO A 144 45.63 -6.71 3.25
C PRO A 144 46.32 -5.72 2.31
N MET A 145 47.60 -5.87 2.13
CA MET A 145 48.44 -5.01 1.27
C MET A 145 48.22 -5.24 -0.24
N LYS A 146 47.71 -6.41 -0.65
CA LYS A 146 47.49 -6.78 -2.07
C LYS A 146 46.04 -6.78 -2.45
N THR A 147 45.70 -6.04 -3.49
CA THR A 147 44.31 -5.81 -3.92
C THR A 147 44.02 -6.37 -5.32
N HIS A 148 43.64 -7.64 -5.40
CA HIS A 148 42.93 -8.14 -6.57
C HIS A 148 41.39 -8.02 -6.41
N LEU A 149 40.93 -7.14 -5.54
CA LEU A 149 39.59 -7.12 -5.01
C LEU A 149 38.61 -6.19 -5.76
N VAL A 150 39.10 -5.25 -6.59
CA VAL A 150 38.27 -4.23 -7.23
C VAL A 150 37.10 -4.88 -8.04
N ARG A 151 37.42 -5.87 -8.88
CA ARG A 151 36.43 -6.57 -9.71
C ARG A 151 35.37 -7.30 -8.88
N ARG A 152 35.78 -8.01 -7.81
CA ARG A 152 34.83 -8.75 -6.95
C ARG A 152 33.92 -7.83 -6.17
N THR A 153 34.36 -6.62 -5.87
CA THR A 153 33.57 -5.59 -5.20
C THR A 153 32.51 -4.99 -6.08
N PHE A 154 32.87 -4.59 -7.30
CA PHE A 154 31.91 -4.08 -8.26
C PHE A 154 30.85 -5.15 -8.58
N ILE A 155 31.25 -6.43 -8.66
CA ILE A 155 30.30 -7.53 -8.82
C ILE A 155 29.40 -7.66 -7.58
N ALA A 156 29.95 -7.64 -6.36
CA ALA A 156 29.14 -7.78 -5.14
C ALA A 156 28.18 -6.59 -4.93
N LEU A 157 28.65 -5.37 -5.16
CA LEU A 157 27.80 -4.16 -5.10
C LEU A 157 26.76 -4.15 -6.22
N GLY A 158 27.15 -4.60 -7.43
CA GLY A 158 26.22 -4.73 -8.56
C GLY A 158 25.14 -5.78 -8.29
N VAL A 159 25.51 -6.95 -7.78
CA VAL A 159 24.55 -8.01 -7.40
C VAL A 159 23.65 -7.56 -6.26
N MET A 160 24.19 -6.88 -5.25
CA MET A 160 23.41 -6.35 -4.13
C MET A 160 22.44 -5.26 -4.61
N PHE A 161 22.91 -4.30 -5.40
CA PHE A 161 22.07 -3.23 -5.96
C PHE A 161 21.01 -3.80 -6.90
N PHE A 162 21.39 -4.69 -7.82
CA PHE A 162 20.46 -5.32 -8.75
C PHE A 162 19.47 -6.23 -8.01
N GLY A 163 19.92 -7.01 -7.04
CA GLY A 163 19.05 -7.83 -6.18
C GLY A 163 18.06 -6.97 -5.40
N LEU A 164 18.48 -5.85 -4.85
CA LEU A 164 17.61 -4.91 -4.13
C LEU A 164 16.60 -4.26 -5.07
N VAL A 165 17.05 -3.77 -6.23
CA VAL A 165 16.20 -3.14 -7.25
C VAL A 165 15.15 -4.09 -7.80
N VAL A 166 15.47 -5.39 -7.94
CA VAL A 166 14.52 -6.40 -8.44
C VAL A 166 13.64 -6.97 -7.31
N ALA A 167 14.22 -7.27 -6.14
CA ALA A 167 13.47 -7.89 -5.05
C ALA A 167 12.45 -6.93 -4.42
N MET A 168 12.78 -5.65 -4.29
CA MET A 168 11.91 -4.67 -3.62
C MET A 168 10.57 -4.45 -4.32
N PRO A 169 10.49 -4.27 -5.66
CA PRO A 169 9.20 -4.18 -6.34
C PRO A 169 8.34 -5.44 -6.16
N ILE A 170 8.95 -6.63 -6.18
CA ILE A 170 8.25 -7.91 -6.02
C ILE A 170 7.69 -8.03 -4.59
N ILE A 171 8.49 -7.71 -3.58
CA ILE A 171 8.05 -7.72 -2.18
C ILE A 171 6.97 -6.65 -1.97
N GLY A 172 7.19 -5.44 -2.51
CA GLY A 172 6.21 -4.34 -2.46
C GLY A 172 4.88 -4.73 -3.08
N ALA A 173 4.90 -5.30 -4.27
CA ALA A 173 3.69 -5.77 -4.95
C ALA A 173 2.94 -6.85 -4.14
N LYS A 174 3.66 -7.81 -3.54
CA LYS A 174 3.04 -8.83 -2.69
C LYS A 174 2.40 -8.26 -1.44
N LEU A 175 3.00 -7.26 -0.81
CA LEU A 175 2.45 -6.64 0.40
C LEU A 175 1.24 -5.76 0.10
N VAL A 176 1.28 -5.01 -1.01
CA VAL A 176 0.09 -4.30 -1.49
C VAL A 176 -1.03 -5.29 -1.79
N ALA A 177 -0.73 -6.40 -2.47
CA ALA A 177 -1.71 -7.43 -2.76
C ALA A 177 -2.31 -8.02 -1.47
N SER A 178 -1.48 -8.36 -0.47
CA SER A 178 -1.94 -8.89 0.81
C SER A 178 -2.78 -7.87 1.60
N ALA A 179 -2.38 -6.59 1.62
CA ALA A 179 -3.14 -5.54 2.27
C ALA A 179 -4.51 -5.32 1.60
N VAL A 180 -4.56 -5.32 0.27
CA VAL A 180 -5.83 -5.21 -0.47
C VAL A 180 -6.72 -6.42 -0.21
N GLU A 181 -6.18 -7.63 -0.21
CA GLU A 181 -6.93 -8.85 0.10
C GLU A 181 -7.53 -8.80 1.51
N GLU A 182 -6.75 -8.38 2.50
CA GLU A 182 -7.20 -8.24 3.89
C GLU A 182 -8.32 -7.20 4.01
N HIS A 183 -8.14 -5.99 3.46
CA HIS A 183 -9.13 -4.90 3.55
C HIS A 183 -10.41 -5.20 2.79
N THR A 184 -10.32 -5.92 1.68
CA THR A 184 -11.49 -6.28 0.87
C THR A 184 -12.10 -7.63 1.26
N GLY A 185 -11.58 -8.33 2.27
CA GLY A 185 -12.02 -9.68 2.64
C GLY A 185 -11.89 -10.68 1.49
N GLY A 186 -10.86 -10.51 0.66
CA GLY A 186 -10.60 -11.33 -0.52
C GLY A 186 -11.56 -11.09 -1.68
N TYR A 187 -12.25 -9.94 -1.73
CA TYR A 187 -13.06 -9.57 -2.91
C TYR A 187 -12.23 -8.99 -4.05
N ILE A 188 -11.00 -8.57 -3.80
CA ILE A 188 -9.99 -8.25 -4.82
C ILE A 188 -8.76 -9.12 -4.60
N ASP A 189 -8.25 -9.67 -5.70
CA ASP A 189 -7.06 -10.52 -5.72
C ASP A 189 -6.13 -10.13 -6.85
N PHE A 190 -4.82 -10.11 -6.58
CA PHE A 190 -3.76 -9.87 -7.55
C PHE A 190 -3.13 -11.21 -7.92
N THR A 191 -3.54 -11.75 -9.07
CA THR A 191 -3.05 -13.03 -9.57
C THR A 191 -1.88 -12.84 -10.55
N SER A 192 -1.24 -13.93 -10.97
CA SER A 192 -0.22 -13.88 -12.02
C SER A 192 -0.77 -13.46 -13.40
N LYS A 193 -2.09 -13.46 -13.59
CA LYS A 193 -2.75 -13.15 -14.86
C LYS A 193 -3.31 -11.74 -14.92
N GLY A 194 -3.53 -11.11 -13.75
CA GLY A 194 -4.16 -9.80 -13.67
C GLY A 194 -4.80 -9.53 -12.32
N ILE A 195 -5.68 -8.54 -12.29
CA ILE A 195 -6.50 -8.18 -11.15
C ILE A 195 -7.86 -8.85 -11.31
N GLU A 196 -8.24 -9.63 -10.30
CA GLU A 196 -9.53 -10.32 -10.24
C GLU A 196 -10.41 -9.72 -9.16
N ALA A 197 -11.68 -9.50 -9.49
CA ALA A 197 -12.75 -9.28 -8.53
C ALA A 197 -13.41 -10.61 -8.16
N ARG A 198 -14.08 -10.66 -7.02
CA ARG A 198 -14.84 -11.83 -6.60
C ARG A 198 -16.33 -11.52 -6.57
N GLU A 199 -17.10 -12.49 -7.03
CA GLU A 199 -18.55 -12.52 -6.86
C GLU A 199 -18.89 -13.64 -5.88
N SER A 200 -19.60 -13.30 -4.80
CA SER A 200 -20.09 -14.26 -3.80
C SER A 200 -21.59 -14.39 -3.88
N THR A 201 -22.10 -15.62 -3.88
CA THR A 201 -23.54 -15.93 -3.90
C THR A 201 -24.00 -16.41 -2.53
N PHE A 202 -25.09 -15.85 -2.07
CA PHE A 202 -25.75 -16.19 -0.81
C PHE A 202 -27.21 -16.59 -1.06
N ILE A 203 -27.71 -17.55 -0.28
CA ILE A 203 -29.08 -18.07 -0.42
C ILE A 203 -29.81 -18.05 0.93
N LYS A 204 -31.10 -17.67 0.89
CA LYS A 204 -32.03 -17.80 2.01
C LYS A 204 -33.45 -18.01 1.45
N ASP A 205 -34.16 -19.05 1.90
CA ASP A 205 -35.56 -19.31 1.58
C ASP A 205 -35.88 -19.21 0.06
N GLY A 206 -35.00 -19.80 -0.78
CA GLY A 206 -35.12 -19.75 -2.23
C GLY A 206 -34.74 -18.42 -2.89
N LYS A 207 -34.36 -17.41 -2.12
CA LYS A 207 -33.86 -16.12 -2.62
C LYS A 207 -32.37 -16.16 -2.79
N THR A 208 -31.86 -15.52 -3.85
CA THR A 208 -30.42 -15.44 -4.18
C THR A 208 -29.95 -14.01 -4.04
N VAL A 209 -28.83 -13.80 -3.34
CA VAL A 209 -28.11 -12.52 -3.29
C VAL A 209 -26.72 -12.70 -3.86
N ARG A 210 -26.34 -11.88 -4.84
CA ARG A 210 -25.01 -11.86 -5.45
C ARG A 210 -24.28 -10.59 -5.02
N LEU A 211 -23.20 -10.74 -4.26
CA LEU A 211 -22.28 -9.65 -3.92
C LEU A 211 -21.14 -9.63 -4.91
N ILE A 212 -20.87 -8.50 -5.54
CA ILE A 212 -19.82 -8.34 -6.53
C ILE A 212 -18.89 -7.21 -6.08
N GLY A 213 -17.66 -7.57 -5.69
CA GLY A 213 -16.65 -6.57 -5.34
C GLY A 213 -16.20 -5.80 -6.57
N MET A 214 -16.49 -4.50 -6.62
CA MET A 214 -16.14 -3.64 -7.75
C MET A 214 -14.84 -2.89 -7.48
N ILE A 215 -14.14 -2.53 -8.57
CA ILE A 215 -13.01 -1.61 -8.59
C ILE A 215 -13.41 -0.45 -9.49
N HIS A 216 -13.03 0.78 -9.14
CA HIS A 216 -13.44 1.98 -9.89
C HIS A 216 -12.78 2.12 -11.26
N VAL A 217 -11.62 1.45 -11.48
CA VAL A 217 -10.85 1.50 -12.73
C VAL A 217 -10.54 0.08 -13.19
N GLY A 218 -10.90 -0.27 -14.43
CA GLY A 218 -10.71 -1.61 -14.99
C GLY A 218 -10.89 -1.63 -16.52
N GLU A 219 -10.85 -2.81 -17.12
CA GLU A 219 -11.15 -2.93 -18.54
C GLU A 219 -12.63 -2.57 -18.82
N GLY A 220 -12.87 -1.63 -19.72
CA GLY A 220 -14.24 -1.20 -20.05
C GLY A 220 -15.14 -2.33 -20.52
N ARG A 221 -14.55 -3.38 -21.14
CA ARG A 221 -15.28 -4.60 -21.52
C ARG A 221 -15.79 -5.36 -20.30
N PHE A 222 -14.98 -5.47 -19.24
CA PHE A 222 -15.38 -6.12 -18.01
C PHE A 222 -16.70 -5.56 -17.45
N TYR A 223 -16.79 -4.24 -17.31
CA TYR A 223 -18.01 -3.59 -16.80
C TYR A 223 -19.20 -3.78 -17.70
N ARG A 224 -19.03 -3.63 -19.02
CA ARG A 224 -20.13 -3.83 -19.98
C ARG A 224 -20.66 -5.26 -19.95
N ASP A 225 -19.76 -6.26 -19.98
CA ASP A 225 -20.14 -7.68 -19.96
C ASP A 225 -20.79 -8.05 -18.62
N LEU A 226 -20.27 -7.52 -17.50
CA LEU A 226 -20.84 -7.73 -16.17
C LEU A 226 -22.28 -7.19 -16.09
N PHE A 227 -22.50 -5.92 -16.39
CA PHE A 227 -23.83 -5.31 -16.34
C PHE A 227 -24.82 -5.94 -17.32
N ALA A 228 -24.36 -6.35 -18.49
CA ALA A 228 -25.18 -7.08 -19.47
C ALA A 228 -25.58 -8.49 -18.98
N SER A 229 -24.80 -9.09 -18.07
CA SER A 229 -25.08 -10.42 -17.49
C SER A 229 -26.18 -10.43 -16.42
N PHE A 230 -26.64 -9.27 -15.97
CA PHE A 230 -27.63 -9.19 -14.91
C PHE A 230 -29.02 -9.57 -15.45
N PRO A 231 -29.74 -10.52 -14.79
CA PRO A 231 -31.10 -10.87 -15.16
C PRO A 231 -32.01 -9.65 -15.19
N ALA A 232 -32.95 -9.62 -16.13
CA ALA A 232 -33.82 -8.46 -16.33
C ALA A 232 -34.80 -8.24 -15.16
N ASP A 233 -35.13 -9.30 -14.43
CA ASP A 233 -36.04 -9.32 -13.27
C ASP A 233 -35.28 -9.17 -11.92
N ALA A 234 -33.93 -9.19 -11.93
CA ALA A 234 -33.18 -9.02 -10.71
C ALA A 234 -33.28 -7.59 -10.17
N LEU A 235 -33.41 -7.46 -8.87
CA LEU A 235 -33.20 -6.19 -8.17
C LEU A 235 -31.70 -5.89 -8.10
N VAL A 236 -31.29 -4.75 -8.64
CA VAL A 236 -29.90 -4.33 -8.60
C VAL A 236 -29.75 -3.10 -7.71
N LEU A 237 -28.99 -3.25 -6.63
CA LEU A 237 -28.69 -2.17 -5.69
C LEU A 237 -27.31 -1.61 -6.03
N VAL A 238 -27.28 -0.49 -6.75
CA VAL A 238 -26.03 0.10 -7.24
C VAL A 238 -25.43 1.10 -6.28
N GLU A 239 -24.09 1.15 -6.26
CA GLU A 239 -23.29 2.16 -5.59
C GLU A 239 -23.34 3.49 -6.36
N GLY A 240 -23.18 4.59 -5.66
CA GLY A 240 -22.99 5.92 -6.24
C GLY A 240 -23.52 7.02 -5.35
N VAL A 241 -22.58 7.65 -4.62
CA VAL A 241 -22.88 8.84 -3.83
C VAL A 241 -23.41 9.94 -4.76
N SER A 242 -24.57 10.52 -4.43
CA SER A 242 -25.09 11.70 -5.14
C SER A 242 -24.47 12.97 -4.60
N ASP A 243 -24.41 13.99 -5.43
CA ASP A 243 -23.94 15.34 -5.07
C ASP A 243 -24.97 16.37 -5.56
N GLU A 244 -26.18 16.31 -5.00
CA GLU A 244 -27.30 17.17 -5.39
C GLU A 244 -27.00 18.64 -5.06
N THR A 245 -26.18 18.89 -4.06
CA THR A 245 -25.79 20.23 -3.60
C THR A 245 -24.52 20.77 -4.27
N GLY A 246 -23.81 19.96 -5.06
CA GLY A 246 -22.57 20.35 -5.73
C GLY A 246 -21.39 20.57 -4.79
N LEU A 247 -21.34 19.90 -3.65
CA LEU A 247 -20.28 20.06 -2.63
C LEU A 247 -18.91 19.61 -3.14
N LEU A 248 -18.83 18.59 -3.97
CA LEU A 248 -17.57 18.13 -4.59
C LEU A 248 -17.24 18.88 -5.89
N ARG A 249 -18.21 19.60 -6.47
CA ARG A 249 -18.06 20.38 -7.72
C ARG A 249 -17.42 19.59 -8.87
N GLY A 250 -17.75 18.31 -9.02
CA GLY A 250 -17.24 17.45 -10.08
C GLY A 250 -15.73 17.13 -10.02
N LYS A 251 -15.08 17.44 -8.89
CA LYS A 251 -13.61 17.26 -8.74
C LYS A 251 -13.16 15.82 -8.52
N PHE A 252 -14.08 14.90 -8.28
CA PHE A 252 -13.76 13.50 -8.01
C PHE A 252 -14.00 12.65 -9.25
N SER A 253 -12.94 12.29 -9.97
CA SER A 253 -12.98 11.41 -11.14
C SER A 253 -11.68 10.63 -11.26
N TYR A 254 -11.80 9.36 -11.61
CA TYR A 254 -10.67 8.48 -11.91
C TYR A 254 -10.27 8.50 -13.38
N ASN A 255 -10.91 9.32 -14.23
CA ASN A 255 -10.70 9.34 -15.69
C ASN A 255 -9.25 9.60 -16.07
N HIS A 256 -8.54 10.46 -15.32
CA HIS A 256 -7.13 10.74 -15.58
C HIS A 256 -6.24 9.51 -15.41
N ILE A 257 -6.43 8.80 -14.31
CA ILE A 257 -5.67 7.56 -14.01
C ILE A 257 -6.10 6.44 -14.97
N ALA A 258 -7.40 6.27 -15.18
CA ALA A 258 -7.92 5.28 -16.10
C ALA A 258 -7.37 5.48 -17.52
N GLY A 259 -7.40 6.72 -18.02
CA GLY A 259 -6.86 7.07 -19.35
C GLY A 259 -5.35 6.83 -19.48
N ALA A 260 -4.57 7.18 -18.46
CA ALA A 260 -3.12 6.94 -18.43
C ALA A 260 -2.76 5.43 -18.48
N LEU A 261 -3.64 4.57 -17.96
CA LEU A 261 -3.47 3.12 -17.95
C LEU A 261 -4.16 2.40 -19.13
N GLY A 262 -4.83 3.12 -20.04
CA GLY A 262 -5.63 2.51 -21.09
C GLY A 262 -6.88 1.77 -20.58
N LEU A 263 -7.35 2.12 -19.39
CA LEU A 263 -8.50 1.52 -18.70
C LEU A 263 -9.72 2.45 -18.76
N ALA A 264 -10.84 2.00 -18.22
CA ALA A 264 -12.08 2.77 -18.14
C ALA A 264 -12.51 2.98 -16.68
N GLU A 265 -13.20 4.08 -16.43
CA GLU A 265 -13.85 4.34 -15.14
C GLU A 265 -15.21 3.62 -15.08
N GLN A 266 -15.48 2.94 -13.97
CA GLN A 266 -16.74 2.21 -13.73
C GLN A 266 -17.95 3.12 -13.82
N SER A 267 -17.90 4.31 -13.22
CA SER A 267 -19.05 5.20 -13.02
C SER A 267 -19.70 5.62 -14.33
N GLY A 268 -18.93 5.91 -15.37
CA GLY A 268 -19.45 6.27 -16.70
C GLY A 268 -20.25 5.12 -17.33
N ILE A 269 -19.69 3.92 -17.35
CA ILE A 269 -20.32 2.73 -17.94
C ILE A 269 -21.56 2.33 -17.14
N GLN A 270 -21.51 2.42 -15.81
CA GLN A 270 -22.66 2.18 -14.94
C GLN A 270 -23.81 3.17 -15.23
N ALA A 271 -23.50 4.47 -15.38
CA ALA A 271 -24.48 5.49 -15.69
C ALA A 271 -25.17 5.26 -17.06
N GLU A 272 -24.41 4.90 -18.10
CA GLU A 272 -24.95 4.53 -19.41
C GLU A 272 -25.90 3.32 -19.32
N TRP A 273 -25.47 2.27 -18.58
CA TRP A 273 -26.30 1.09 -18.37
C TRP A 273 -27.60 1.41 -17.60
N MET A 274 -27.54 2.23 -16.55
CA MET A 274 -28.70 2.69 -15.78
C MET A 274 -29.67 3.49 -16.64
N ALA A 275 -29.17 4.41 -17.48
CA ALA A 275 -29.98 5.22 -18.37
C ALA A 275 -30.72 4.34 -19.40
N LYS A 276 -30.04 3.34 -19.96
CA LYS A 276 -30.64 2.35 -20.85
C LYS A 276 -31.77 1.57 -20.14
N LYS A 277 -31.55 1.09 -18.93
CA LYS A 277 -32.55 0.38 -18.15
C LYS A 277 -33.77 1.24 -17.82
N ALA A 278 -33.57 2.50 -17.47
CA ALA A 278 -34.65 3.46 -17.26
C ALA A 278 -35.47 3.68 -18.55
N GLY A 279 -34.83 3.82 -19.70
CA GLY A 279 -35.48 3.94 -21.01
C GLY A 279 -36.29 2.69 -21.38
N GLU A 280 -35.74 1.48 -21.12
CA GLU A 280 -36.45 0.21 -21.33
C GLU A 280 -37.69 0.07 -20.43
N ALA A 281 -37.64 0.55 -19.19
CA ALA A 281 -38.74 0.54 -18.26
C ALA A 281 -39.90 1.46 -18.69
N LEU A 282 -39.56 2.62 -19.27
CA LEU A 282 -40.55 3.58 -19.81
C LEU A 282 -41.22 3.10 -21.10
N GLN A 283 -40.57 2.21 -21.85
CA GLN A 283 -41.12 1.66 -23.13
C GLN A 283 -41.99 0.41 -22.94
N LYS A 284 -41.96 -0.22 -21.76
CA LYS A 284 -42.84 -1.37 -21.49
C LYS A 284 -44.28 -0.90 -21.29
N PRO A 285 -45.25 -1.38 -22.08
CA PRO A 285 -46.67 -1.07 -21.82
C PRO A 285 -47.07 -1.56 -20.43
N ALA A 286 -47.74 -0.69 -19.66
CA ALA A 286 -48.28 -1.09 -18.37
C ALA A 286 -49.28 -2.24 -18.57
N PRO A 287 -49.20 -3.32 -17.79
CA PRO A 287 -50.07 -4.50 -17.97
C PRO A 287 -51.55 -4.19 -17.72
N ASN A 288 -51.92 -3.07 -17.12
CA ASN A 288 -53.27 -2.55 -16.98
C ASN A 288 -53.29 -1.03 -17.09
N ALA A 289 -54.23 -0.46 -17.85
CA ALA A 289 -54.41 0.98 -17.95
C ALA A 289 -54.86 1.51 -16.56
N GLY A 290 -53.91 2.12 -15.85
CA GLY A 290 -54.10 2.63 -14.47
C GLY A 290 -52.99 2.25 -13.47
N ALA A 291 -52.08 1.35 -13.83
CA ALA A 291 -50.89 1.07 -13.01
C ALA A 291 -49.82 2.15 -13.20
N ALA A 292 -49.24 2.63 -12.12
CA ALA A 292 -48.05 3.48 -12.17
C ALA A 292 -46.93 2.81 -13.02
N PRO A 293 -46.11 3.54 -13.76
CA PRO A 293 -45.02 2.97 -14.55
C PRO A 293 -44.18 2.04 -13.66
N GLN A 294 -43.93 0.81 -14.13
CA GLN A 294 -43.11 -0.15 -13.37
C GLN A 294 -41.77 0.53 -13.08
N SER A 295 -41.46 0.72 -11.79
CA SER A 295 -40.19 1.23 -11.33
C SER A 295 -39.07 0.33 -11.89
N SER A 296 -37.97 0.94 -12.34
CA SER A 296 -36.82 0.15 -12.77
C SER A 296 -36.32 -0.70 -11.59
N ASN A 297 -36.02 -1.99 -11.84
CA ASN A 297 -35.46 -2.87 -10.80
C ASN A 297 -33.99 -2.46 -10.39
N VAL A 298 -33.54 -1.28 -10.81
CA VAL A 298 -32.24 -0.72 -10.46
C VAL A 298 -32.44 0.44 -9.50
N ILE A 299 -31.89 0.31 -8.30
CA ILE A 299 -32.02 1.29 -7.22
C ILE A 299 -30.60 1.75 -6.81
N ARG A 300 -30.41 3.08 -6.79
CA ARG A 300 -29.21 3.64 -6.13
C ARG A 300 -29.40 3.49 -4.62
N ALA A 301 -28.58 2.64 -4.00
CA ALA A 301 -28.70 2.28 -2.59
C ALA A 301 -27.69 3.01 -1.70
N ASP A 302 -27.25 4.19 -2.12
CA ASP A 302 -26.20 4.99 -1.48
C ASP A 302 -26.76 6.28 -0.86
N ILE A 303 -25.90 7.00 -0.14
CA ILE A 303 -26.20 8.29 0.49
C ILE A 303 -25.91 9.47 -0.45
N ASP A 304 -26.34 10.67 -0.05
CA ASP A 304 -25.89 11.92 -0.67
C ASP A 304 -24.63 12.45 0.01
N ILE A 305 -23.82 13.23 -0.71
CA ILE A 305 -22.59 13.84 -0.19
C ILE A 305 -22.86 14.74 1.02
N SER A 306 -24.04 15.34 1.10
CA SER A 306 -24.49 16.18 2.23
C SER A 306 -24.73 15.38 3.52
N ASP A 307 -24.82 14.07 3.43
CA ASP A 307 -24.91 13.19 4.59
C ASP A 307 -23.56 13.01 5.31
N PHE A 308 -22.44 13.32 4.66
CA PHE A 308 -21.11 13.27 5.27
C PHE A 308 -20.85 14.50 6.17
N SER A 309 -19.94 14.34 7.13
CA SER A 309 -19.42 15.48 7.87
C SER A 309 -18.60 16.40 6.96
N THR A 310 -18.51 17.68 7.32
CA THR A 310 -17.68 18.66 6.59
C THR A 310 -16.23 18.17 6.44
N LYS A 311 -15.69 17.52 7.49
CA LYS A 311 -14.33 16.98 7.47
C LYS A 311 -14.17 15.87 6.41
N THR A 312 -15.13 14.98 6.28
CA THR A 312 -15.13 13.93 5.24
C THR A 312 -15.26 14.53 3.85
N VAL A 313 -16.12 15.54 3.66
CA VAL A 313 -16.24 16.24 2.38
C VAL A 313 -14.92 16.94 2.00
N ASP A 314 -14.26 17.60 2.95
CA ASP A 314 -12.97 18.26 2.71
C ASP A 314 -11.87 17.24 2.37
N PHE A 315 -11.82 16.12 3.08
CA PHE A 315 -10.93 15.02 2.77
C PHE A 315 -11.16 14.48 1.34
N LEU A 316 -12.40 14.25 0.94
CA LEU A 316 -12.74 13.80 -0.42
C LEU A 316 -12.30 14.82 -1.49
N ARG A 317 -12.44 16.12 -1.23
CA ARG A 317 -11.93 17.17 -2.14
C ARG A 317 -10.42 17.09 -2.31
N GLU A 318 -9.68 16.92 -1.20
CA GLU A 318 -8.21 16.79 -1.22
C GLU A 318 -7.77 15.51 -1.95
N VAL A 319 -8.47 14.40 -1.73
CA VAL A 319 -8.24 13.14 -2.49
C VAL A 319 -8.51 13.35 -3.98
N GLY A 320 -9.59 14.05 -4.35
CA GLY A 320 -9.85 14.41 -5.75
C GLY A 320 -8.74 15.25 -6.37
N GLU A 321 -8.20 16.20 -5.62
CA GLU A 321 -7.05 17.01 -6.06
C GLU A 321 -5.76 16.19 -6.15
N LEU A 322 -5.57 15.20 -5.27
CA LEU A 322 -4.43 14.28 -5.32
C LEU A 322 -4.46 13.44 -6.60
N TYR A 323 -5.61 12.88 -6.99
CA TYR A 323 -5.76 12.10 -8.23
C TYR A 323 -5.56 12.94 -9.50
N ASN A 324 -5.79 14.25 -9.43
CA ASN A 324 -5.57 15.18 -10.52
C ASN A 324 -4.22 15.92 -10.42
N ALA A 325 -3.29 15.47 -9.58
CA ALA A 325 -1.99 16.10 -9.44
C ALA A 325 -1.18 16.01 -10.75
N PRO A 326 -0.57 17.12 -11.19
CA PRO A 326 0.13 17.18 -12.49
C PRO A 326 1.47 16.42 -12.49
N SER A 327 1.97 16.02 -11.32
CA SER A 327 3.22 15.28 -11.19
C SER A 327 3.25 14.43 -9.92
N ILE A 328 4.09 13.38 -9.92
CA ILE A 328 4.33 12.53 -8.74
C ILE A 328 4.85 13.39 -7.56
N TRP A 329 5.64 14.43 -7.82
CA TRP A 329 6.17 15.31 -6.78
C TRP A 329 5.08 16.16 -6.13
N GLU A 330 4.12 16.64 -6.92
CA GLU A 330 2.95 17.35 -6.40
C GLU A 330 2.05 16.41 -5.61
N ALA A 331 1.81 15.19 -6.11
CA ALA A 331 1.05 14.16 -5.39
C ALA A 331 1.70 13.85 -4.02
N TYR A 332 3.02 13.69 -3.99
CA TYR A 332 3.76 13.46 -2.76
C TYR A 332 3.60 14.61 -1.75
N ARG A 333 3.73 15.86 -2.18
CA ARG A 333 3.52 17.03 -1.31
C ARG A 333 2.10 17.09 -0.73
N ARG A 334 1.08 16.74 -1.54
CA ARG A 334 -0.32 16.68 -1.08
C ARG A 334 -0.53 15.58 -0.05
N ILE A 335 0.04 14.40 -0.26
CA ILE A 335 0.00 13.30 0.73
C ILE A 335 0.62 13.75 2.06
N GLN A 336 1.77 14.42 2.02
CA GLN A 336 2.42 14.96 3.22
C GLN A 336 1.51 15.97 3.94
N ALA A 337 0.94 16.94 3.22
CA ALA A 337 0.04 17.92 3.79
C ALA A 337 -1.22 17.27 4.40
N MET A 338 -1.78 16.24 3.75
CA MET A 338 -2.91 15.48 4.28
C MET A 338 -2.53 14.71 5.56
N SER A 339 -1.35 14.08 5.60
CA SER A 339 -0.89 13.34 6.79
C SER A 339 -0.66 14.24 8.01
N GLU A 340 -0.33 15.51 7.80
CA GLU A 340 -0.21 16.50 8.88
C GLU A 340 -1.57 17.05 9.34
N ARG A 341 -2.56 17.09 8.45
CA ARG A 341 -3.90 17.65 8.71
C ARG A 341 -4.83 16.67 9.40
N TYR A 342 -4.79 15.40 9.02
CA TYR A 342 -5.71 14.39 9.53
C TYR A 342 -5.00 13.45 10.52
N SER A 343 -5.43 13.48 11.78
CA SER A 343 -4.97 12.51 12.79
C SER A 343 -5.54 11.11 12.51
N ASP A 344 -4.95 10.07 13.12
CA ASP A 344 -5.47 8.69 13.04
C ASP A 344 -6.94 8.60 13.44
N LYS A 345 -7.35 9.39 14.43
CA LYS A 345 -8.75 9.49 14.87
C LYS A 345 -9.65 10.09 13.79
N ASP A 346 -9.17 11.10 13.06
CA ASP A 346 -9.91 11.70 11.95
C ASP A 346 -10.04 10.71 10.79
N VAL A 347 -8.95 10.02 10.45
CA VAL A 347 -8.95 9.00 9.39
C VAL A 347 -9.91 7.87 9.74
N ALA A 348 -9.91 7.37 10.98
CA ALA A 348 -10.85 6.34 11.42
C ALA A 348 -12.32 6.81 11.34
N ALA A 349 -12.61 8.07 11.73
CA ALA A 349 -13.95 8.63 11.64
C ALA A 349 -14.40 8.80 10.18
N ILE A 350 -13.53 9.31 9.31
CA ILE A 350 -13.77 9.44 7.87
C ILE A 350 -14.04 8.08 7.25
N TYR A 351 -13.23 7.06 7.57
CA TYR A 351 -13.42 5.70 7.09
C TYR A 351 -14.78 5.13 7.52
N GLY A 352 -15.17 5.33 8.79
CA GLY A 352 -16.50 4.95 9.29
C GLY A 352 -17.65 5.60 8.49
N GLU A 353 -17.52 6.87 8.10
CA GLU A 353 -18.52 7.52 7.24
C GLU A 353 -18.50 6.96 5.81
N LEU A 354 -17.32 6.76 5.23
CA LEU A 354 -17.17 6.28 3.85
C LEU A 354 -17.58 4.82 3.67
N ILE A 355 -17.46 3.98 4.68
CA ILE A 355 -17.77 2.55 4.60
C ILE A 355 -19.00 2.20 5.43
N ASP A 356 -18.98 2.42 6.75
CA ASP A 356 -20.02 1.88 7.62
C ASP A 356 -21.38 2.59 7.43
N LYS A 357 -21.36 3.93 7.29
CA LYS A 357 -22.57 4.72 7.08
C LYS A 357 -23.24 4.39 5.74
N ARG A 358 -22.44 4.22 4.68
CA ARG A 358 -22.90 3.83 3.36
C ARG A 358 -23.43 2.38 3.36
N ASN A 359 -22.71 1.46 4.01
CA ASN A 359 -23.18 0.09 4.21
C ASN A 359 -24.52 0.05 4.96
N ALA A 360 -24.71 0.87 5.98
CA ALA A 360 -25.98 0.95 6.70
C ALA A 360 -27.14 1.39 5.78
N LYS A 361 -26.90 2.36 4.89
CA LYS A 361 -27.87 2.82 3.89
C LYS A 361 -28.18 1.72 2.88
N LEU A 362 -27.16 1.04 2.33
CA LEU A 362 -27.32 -0.09 1.44
C LEU A 362 -28.18 -1.18 2.07
N ILE A 363 -27.89 -1.58 3.29
CA ILE A 363 -28.59 -2.65 3.99
C ILE A 363 -30.03 -2.24 4.32
N ALA A 364 -30.29 -0.99 4.72
CA ALA A 364 -31.65 -0.50 4.90
C ALA A 364 -32.47 -0.52 3.58
N THR A 365 -31.82 -0.18 2.46
CA THR A 365 -32.41 -0.26 1.12
C THR A 365 -32.68 -1.71 0.71
N PHE A 366 -31.74 -2.62 1.02
CA PHE A 366 -31.91 -4.05 0.83
C PHE A 366 -33.11 -4.59 1.62
N ASP A 367 -33.18 -4.34 2.92
CA ASP A 367 -34.24 -4.83 3.80
C ASP A 367 -35.64 -4.38 3.29
N LYS A 368 -35.74 -3.17 2.75
CA LYS A 368 -36.97 -2.61 2.21
C LYS A 368 -37.43 -3.28 0.91
N ASN A 369 -36.48 -3.61 0.01
CA ASN A 369 -36.81 -3.96 -1.39
C ASN A 369 -36.58 -5.44 -1.72
N ALA A 370 -35.65 -6.13 -1.07
CA ALA A 370 -35.27 -7.53 -1.31
C ALA A 370 -36.46 -8.52 -1.07
N PRO A 371 -37.43 -8.29 -0.13
CA PRO A 371 -38.53 -9.21 0.06
C PRO A 371 -39.37 -9.45 -1.19
N ALA A 372 -39.48 -8.48 -2.09
CA ALA A 372 -40.22 -8.57 -3.34
C ALA A 372 -39.50 -9.24 -4.50
N SER A 373 -38.20 -9.56 -4.34
CA SER A 373 -37.33 -10.05 -5.42
C SER A 373 -36.80 -11.45 -5.14
N ALA A 374 -36.76 -12.32 -6.17
CA ALA A 374 -36.15 -13.63 -6.09
C ALA A 374 -34.60 -13.53 -6.15
N THR A 375 -34.08 -12.57 -6.91
CA THR A 375 -32.64 -12.33 -7.07
C THR A 375 -32.32 -10.88 -6.80
N VAL A 376 -31.30 -10.64 -5.93
CA VAL A 376 -30.75 -9.32 -5.64
C VAL A 376 -29.26 -9.32 -6.02
N ILE A 377 -28.81 -8.27 -6.71
CA ILE A 377 -27.41 -8.09 -7.12
C ILE A 377 -26.90 -6.79 -6.51
N ILE A 378 -25.74 -6.87 -5.87
CA ILE A 378 -25.09 -5.76 -5.16
C ILE A 378 -23.68 -5.57 -5.72
N PRO A 379 -23.50 -4.79 -6.82
CA PRO A 379 -22.21 -4.46 -7.40
C PRO A 379 -21.66 -3.19 -6.74
N TRP A 380 -20.94 -3.35 -5.63
CA TRP A 380 -20.40 -2.27 -4.81
C TRP A 380 -18.88 -2.38 -4.66
N GLY A 381 -18.22 -1.28 -4.35
CA GLY A 381 -16.79 -1.25 -4.08
C GLY A 381 -16.36 -2.37 -3.13
N ALA A 382 -15.24 -3.02 -3.45
CA ALA A 382 -14.80 -4.23 -2.77
C ALA A 382 -14.57 -4.03 -1.25
N GLU A 383 -14.20 -2.81 -0.82
CA GLU A 383 -14.05 -2.48 0.60
C GLU A 383 -15.36 -2.55 1.39
N HIS A 384 -16.51 -2.39 0.73
CA HIS A 384 -17.81 -2.53 1.37
C HIS A 384 -18.21 -3.99 1.64
N MET A 385 -17.64 -4.91 0.85
CA MET A 385 -18.06 -6.31 0.81
C MET A 385 -17.98 -7.06 2.13
N PRO A 386 -16.91 -6.94 2.95
CA PRO A 386 -16.85 -7.62 4.25
C PRO A 386 -18.00 -7.24 5.17
N GLY A 387 -18.33 -5.95 5.25
CA GLY A 387 -19.46 -5.44 6.06
C GLY A 387 -20.81 -5.91 5.55
N VAL A 388 -21.02 -5.89 4.23
CA VAL A 388 -22.26 -6.34 3.57
C VAL A 388 -22.42 -7.86 3.71
N GLU A 389 -21.35 -8.64 3.51
CA GLU A 389 -21.37 -10.10 3.73
C GLU A 389 -21.77 -10.44 5.17
N LYS A 390 -21.15 -9.78 6.16
CA LYS A 390 -21.53 -9.93 7.55
C LYS A 390 -23.01 -9.64 7.77
N ALA A 391 -23.52 -8.52 7.25
CA ALA A 391 -24.92 -8.12 7.39
C ALA A 391 -25.90 -9.13 6.76
N LEU A 392 -25.54 -9.77 5.65
CA LEU A 392 -26.35 -10.85 5.04
C LEU A 392 -26.32 -12.11 5.92
N ARG A 393 -25.18 -12.51 6.44
CA ARG A 393 -25.06 -13.66 7.35
C ARG A 393 -25.86 -13.45 8.63
N ASP A 394 -25.82 -12.25 9.22
CA ASP A 394 -26.60 -11.89 10.40
C ASP A 394 -28.13 -11.98 10.11
N ARG A 395 -28.55 -11.85 8.85
CA ARG A 395 -29.92 -12.03 8.37
C ARG A 395 -30.28 -13.48 7.99
N GLY A 396 -29.34 -14.41 8.20
CA GLY A 396 -29.51 -15.83 7.93
C GLY A 396 -29.31 -16.26 6.48
N TYR A 397 -28.69 -15.41 5.65
CA TYR A 397 -28.25 -15.84 4.32
C TYR A 397 -27.02 -16.74 4.42
N ALA A 398 -27.10 -17.92 3.82
CA ALA A 398 -26.00 -18.88 3.78
C ALA A 398 -25.12 -18.64 2.55
N PHE A 399 -23.80 -18.65 2.74
CA PHE A 399 -22.84 -18.62 1.64
C PHE A 399 -22.98 -19.89 0.79
N GLN A 400 -23.08 -19.74 -0.53
CA GLN A 400 -23.18 -20.85 -1.46
C GLN A 400 -21.91 -21.05 -2.28
N SER A 401 -21.41 -19.99 -2.92
CA SER A 401 -20.28 -20.08 -3.84
C SER A 401 -19.56 -18.73 -4.00
N ARG A 402 -18.32 -18.79 -4.47
CA ARG A 402 -17.54 -17.60 -4.86
C ARG A 402 -16.87 -17.89 -6.20
N ARG A 403 -16.92 -16.95 -7.13
CA ARG A 403 -16.22 -17.04 -8.42
C ARG A 403 -15.35 -15.82 -8.69
N ALA A 404 -14.29 -16.02 -9.49
CA ALA A 404 -13.39 -14.95 -9.93
C ALA A 404 -13.93 -14.29 -11.20
N LEU A 405 -13.74 -12.99 -11.29
CA LEU A 405 -14.07 -12.15 -12.44
C LEU A 405 -12.80 -11.36 -12.83
N ASN A 406 -12.28 -11.54 -14.04
CA ASN A 406 -11.09 -10.81 -14.50
C ASN A 406 -11.45 -9.35 -14.80
N VAL A 407 -10.91 -8.42 -14.02
CA VAL A 407 -11.14 -6.97 -14.17
C VAL A 407 -10.10 -6.33 -15.06
N VAL A 408 -8.82 -6.69 -14.88
CA VAL A 408 -7.69 -6.21 -15.67
C VAL A 408 -6.76 -7.37 -15.95
N LYS A 409 -6.40 -7.60 -17.21
CA LYS A 409 -5.37 -8.56 -17.61
C LYS A 409 -4.04 -7.84 -17.79
N TYR A 410 -2.95 -8.35 -17.20
CA TYR A 410 -1.64 -7.71 -17.35
C TYR A 410 -1.18 -7.64 -18.82
N GLY A 411 -1.58 -8.59 -19.67
CA GLY A 411 -1.32 -8.51 -21.10
C GLY A 411 -2.03 -7.39 -21.86
N ALA A 412 -3.00 -6.72 -21.23
CA ALA A 412 -3.66 -5.53 -21.78
C ALA A 412 -2.97 -4.21 -21.37
N LEU A 413 -2.05 -4.26 -20.40
CA LEU A 413 -1.28 -3.11 -19.92
C LEU A 413 0.10 -2.99 -20.59
N LEU A 414 0.52 -3.99 -21.37
CA LEU A 414 1.75 -4.05 -22.15
C LEU A 414 1.49 -3.82 -23.63
#